data_f14e87eb15d6dbe9cbae52d7998784cb
#
_entry.id   f14e87eb15d6dbe9cbae52d7998784cb
#
_cell.length_a   1.000
_cell.length_b   1.000
_cell.length_c   1.000
_cell.angle_alpha   90.00
_cell.angle_beta   90.00
_cell.angle_gamma   90.00
#
_symmetry.space_group_name_H-M   'P 1'
#
loop_
_entity.id
_entity.type
_entity.pdbx_description
1 polymer ?
#
loop_
_entity_poly.entity_id
_entity_poly.type
_entity_poly.pdbx_seq_one_letter_code
_entity_poly.pdbx_strand_id
1 'polypeptide(L)'
;MNRKKQILFYIICGVALLCFRNWFAGGYSSAEELLKAYAETNHMGTLESVLLEEEQRDCTFILGKAEKGLVYLNAEKNVFHEYSLENTLMSTNELVYEKDGVAVDYIEYLHEWHGITDHMDIEKLICWTGNDSKTVRKIFLYPDKQGLFWEDISEREVIKGSESGHMWFPGGSRGWDSSVQHVYAVEGLDQDGKSVYWYSKYGFTKDDFTKGGYNLTKKIFELVVDANQ
;
A
#
# COMPACT_ATOMS: atom_id res chain seq x y z
N MET A 1 56.08 -13.81 -17.78
CA MET A 1 55.40 -12.57 -18.23
C MET A 1 56.08 -11.39 -17.54
N ASN A 2 56.41 -10.31 -18.29
CA ASN A 2 57.13 -9.15 -17.75
C ASN A 2 56.19 -8.45 -16.73
N ARG A 3 56.70 -8.02 -15.55
CA ARG A 3 55.98 -7.38 -14.48
C ARG A 3 55.05 -6.22 -14.95
N LYS A 4 55.53 -5.45 -15.94
CA LYS A 4 54.71 -4.39 -16.56
C LYS A 4 53.48 -4.94 -17.32
N LYS A 5 53.62 -6.08 -18.00
CA LYS A 5 52.47 -6.74 -18.70
C LYS A 5 51.47 -7.32 -17.72
N GLN A 6 51.91 -7.81 -16.56
CA GLN A 6 51.04 -8.28 -15.51
C GLN A 6 50.21 -7.12 -14.91
N ILE A 7 50.85 -6.02 -14.58
CA ILE A 7 50.17 -4.83 -14.05
C ILE A 7 49.11 -4.33 -15.05
N LEU A 8 49.49 -4.20 -16.32
CA LEU A 8 48.56 -3.78 -17.38
C LEU A 8 47.38 -4.73 -17.53
N PHE A 9 47.63 -6.03 -17.46
CA PHE A 9 46.54 -7.05 -17.50
C PHE A 9 45.58 -6.86 -16.32
N TYR A 10 46.04 -6.69 -15.09
CA TYR A 10 45.20 -6.46 -13.93
C TYR A 10 44.40 -5.16 -14.03
N ILE A 11 44.98 -4.10 -14.57
CA ILE A 11 44.30 -2.85 -14.82
C ILE A 11 43.15 -3.05 -15.84
N ILE A 12 43.43 -3.75 -16.95
CA ILE A 12 42.45 -4.04 -17.99
C ILE A 12 41.30 -4.90 -17.40
N CYS A 13 41.64 -5.93 -16.62
CA CYS A 13 40.63 -6.76 -15.95
C CYS A 13 39.80 -5.94 -14.95
N GLY A 14 40.43 -5.07 -14.20
CA GLY A 14 39.74 -4.16 -13.26
C GLY A 14 38.78 -3.20 -13.97
N VAL A 15 39.23 -2.59 -15.06
CA VAL A 15 38.37 -1.70 -15.88
C VAL A 15 37.23 -2.52 -16.54
N ALA A 16 37.52 -3.72 -17.07
CA ALA A 16 36.50 -4.58 -17.64
C ALA A 16 35.45 -4.99 -16.60
N LEU A 17 35.85 -5.32 -15.36
CA LEU A 17 34.96 -5.62 -14.27
C LEU A 17 34.09 -4.41 -13.89
N LEU A 18 34.65 -3.21 -13.85
CA LEU A 18 33.90 -1.98 -13.59
C LEU A 18 32.91 -1.67 -14.72
N CYS A 19 33.30 -1.84 -15.99
CA CYS A 19 32.41 -1.70 -17.13
C CYS A 19 31.31 -2.76 -17.12
N PHE A 20 31.66 -4.00 -16.77
CA PHE A 20 30.71 -5.10 -16.64
C PHE A 20 29.71 -4.82 -15.51
N ARG A 21 30.19 -4.33 -14.36
CA ARG A 21 29.34 -3.89 -13.27
C ARG A 21 28.32 -2.84 -13.74
N ASN A 22 28.79 -1.77 -14.39
CA ASN A 22 27.92 -0.69 -14.84
C ASN A 22 26.95 -1.10 -15.96
N TRP A 23 27.30 -2.11 -16.75
CA TRP A 23 26.44 -2.59 -17.85
C TRP A 23 25.43 -3.65 -17.42
N PHE A 24 25.81 -4.56 -16.50
CA PHE A 24 25.02 -5.75 -16.15
C PHE A 24 24.44 -5.72 -14.74
N ALA A 25 24.88 -4.83 -13.90
CA ALA A 25 24.46 -4.75 -12.51
C ALA A 25 24.06 -3.35 -12.13
N GLY A 26 23.37 -2.64 -13.03
CA GLY A 26 22.76 -1.34 -12.69
C GLY A 26 21.84 -1.51 -11.48
N GLY A 27 22.38 -1.29 -10.28
CA GLY A 27 21.68 -1.39 -9.02
C GLY A 27 21.66 -0.03 -8.33
N TYR A 28 20.78 0.09 -7.37
CA TYR A 28 20.64 1.27 -6.52
C TYR A 28 21.35 1.03 -5.20
N SER A 29 22.10 2.02 -4.72
CA SER A 29 22.92 1.87 -3.52
C SER A 29 22.10 1.92 -2.23
N SER A 30 20.86 2.44 -2.30
CA SER A 30 19.95 2.56 -1.16
C SER A 30 18.51 2.29 -1.56
N ALA A 31 17.70 1.96 -0.55
CA ALA A 31 16.24 1.84 -0.68
C ALA A 31 15.60 3.13 -1.20
N GLU A 32 16.09 4.28 -0.73
CA GLU A 32 15.60 5.60 -1.16
C GLU A 32 15.84 5.86 -2.64
N GLU A 33 17.05 5.56 -3.14
CA GLU A 33 17.36 5.70 -4.57
C GLU A 33 16.50 4.79 -5.44
N LEU A 34 16.27 3.55 -4.99
CA LEU A 34 15.40 2.61 -5.67
C LEU A 34 13.95 3.10 -5.72
N LEU A 35 13.39 3.49 -4.56
CA LEU A 35 12.03 4.01 -4.47
C LEU A 35 11.84 5.27 -5.32
N LYS A 36 12.82 6.19 -5.30
CA LYS A 36 12.77 7.41 -6.11
C LYS A 36 12.72 7.09 -7.60
N ALA A 37 13.63 6.26 -8.08
CA ALA A 37 13.67 5.85 -9.48
C ALA A 37 12.36 5.17 -9.89
N TYR A 38 11.79 4.37 -9.00
CA TYR A 38 10.55 3.68 -9.25
C TYR A 38 9.34 4.63 -9.27
N ALA A 39 9.23 5.53 -8.31
CA ALA A 39 8.17 6.53 -8.26
C ALA A 39 8.18 7.41 -9.54
N GLU A 40 9.36 7.85 -9.98
CA GLU A 40 9.54 8.62 -11.22
C GLU A 40 9.11 7.81 -12.46
N THR A 41 9.54 6.54 -12.56
CA THR A 41 9.25 5.66 -13.70
C THR A 41 7.75 5.37 -13.82
N ASN A 42 7.05 5.24 -12.70
CA ASN A 42 5.62 4.92 -12.65
C ASN A 42 4.72 6.16 -12.48
N HIS A 43 5.26 7.34 -12.70
CA HIS A 43 4.52 8.60 -12.65
C HIS A 43 3.85 8.91 -11.31
N MET A 44 4.38 8.36 -10.21
CA MET A 44 3.89 8.58 -8.85
C MET A 44 4.31 9.94 -8.27
N GLY A 45 5.06 10.72 -9.04
CA GLY A 45 5.58 12.00 -8.59
C GLY A 45 6.88 11.87 -7.78
N THR A 46 7.14 12.85 -6.94
CA THR A 46 8.37 12.90 -6.13
C THR A 46 8.25 12.00 -4.91
N LEU A 47 9.30 11.24 -4.58
CA LEU A 47 9.36 10.52 -3.31
C LEU A 47 9.49 11.54 -2.17
N GLU A 48 8.57 11.47 -1.21
CA GLU A 48 8.55 12.35 -0.04
C GLU A 48 9.37 11.76 1.12
N SER A 49 9.20 10.45 1.38
CA SER A 49 9.90 9.77 2.48
C SER A 49 9.95 8.25 2.27
N VAL A 50 10.95 7.61 2.88
CA VAL A 50 10.97 6.17 3.11
C VAL A 50 10.30 5.93 4.46
N LEU A 51 9.25 5.12 4.48
CA LEU A 51 8.44 4.85 5.66
C LEU A 51 8.92 3.58 6.38
N LEU A 52 9.31 2.56 5.61
CA LEU A 52 9.75 1.28 6.16
C LEU A 52 10.81 0.66 5.25
N GLU A 53 11.82 0.06 5.86
CA GLU A 53 12.79 -0.82 5.20
C GLU A 53 13.01 -2.02 6.13
N GLU A 54 12.56 -3.21 5.72
CA GLU A 54 12.62 -4.43 6.51
C GLU A 54 13.31 -5.54 5.71
N GLU A 55 14.44 -6.03 6.23
CA GLU A 55 15.13 -7.16 5.65
C GLU A 55 14.40 -8.47 5.99
N GLN A 56 14.01 -9.20 4.96
CA GLN A 56 13.47 -10.55 5.03
C GLN A 56 14.53 -11.55 4.51
N ARG A 57 14.25 -12.87 4.59
CA ARG A 57 15.26 -13.90 4.26
C ARG A 57 15.95 -13.72 2.91
N ASP A 58 15.17 -13.43 1.87
CA ASP A 58 15.65 -13.44 0.48
C ASP A 58 15.45 -12.07 -0.21
N CYS A 59 14.84 -11.12 0.48
CA CYS A 59 14.50 -9.82 -0.07
C CYS A 59 14.42 -8.75 1.02
N THR A 60 14.32 -7.50 0.62
CA THR A 60 14.04 -6.38 1.51
C THR A 60 12.68 -5.79 1.12
N PHE A 61 11.76 -5.75 2.05
CA PHE A 61 10.51 -5.03 1.89
C PHE A 61 10.77 -3.53 2.14
N ILE A 62 10.36 -2.70 1.20
CA ILE A 62 10.57 -1.25 1.24
C ILE A 62 9.24 -0.57 0.96
N LEU A 63 8.86 0.37 1.84
CA LEU A 63 7.67 1.18 1.70
C LEU A 63 8.07 2.66 1.71
N GLY A 64 7.55 3.43 0.77
CA GLY A 64 7.75 4.86 0.69
C GLY A 64 6.48 5.63 0.38
N LYS A 65 6.43 6.89 0.79
CA LYS A 65 5.39 7.84 0.41
C LYS A 65 5.90 8.67 -0.77
N ALA A 66 5.12 8.69 -1.83
CA ALA A 66 5.31 9.57 -2.99
C ALA A 66 4.14 10.56 -3.09
N GLU A 67 4.29 11.59 -3.91
CA GLU A 67 3.31 12.66 -4.08
C GLU A 67 1.88 12.16 -4.38
N LYS A 68 1.75 11.07 -5.17
CA LYS A 68 0.44 10.54 -5.59
C LYS A 68 0.00 9.29 -4.84
N GLY A 69 0.80 8.78 -3.90
CA GLY A 69 0.42 7.58 -3.17
C GLY A 69 1.58 6.86 -2.52
N LEU A 70 1.33 5.62 -2.11
CA LEU A 70 2.31 4.76 -1.50
C LEU A 70 2.99 3.88 -2.55
N VAL A 71 4.29 3.72 -2.38
CA VAL A 71 5.11 2.86 -3.23
C VAL A 71 5.71 1.80 -2.34
N TYR A 72 5.45 0.54 -2.64
CA TYR A 72 6.09 -0.55 -1.93
C TYR A 72 6.78 -1.49 -2.91
N LEU A 73 7.92 -1.96 -2.50
CA LEU A 73 8.81 -2.79 -3.28
C LEU A 73 9.24 -3.98 -2.45
N ASN A 74 9.32 -5.13 -3.10
CA ASN A 74 10.03 -6.28 -2.58
C ASN A 74 11.31 -6.40 -3.39
N ALA A 75 12.41 -5.88 -2.88
CA ALA A 75 13.66 -5.72 -3.60
C ALA A 75 14.69 -6.79 -3.21
N GLU A 76 15.37 -7.35 -4.20
CA GLU A 76 16.52 -8.22 -3.99
C GLU A 76 17.81 -7.42 -4.13
N LYS A 77 18.81 -7.76 -3.30
CA LYS A 77 20.16 -7.23 -3.45
C LYS A 77 20.98 -8.13 -4.37
N ASN A 78 21.61 -7.53 -5.35
CA ASN A 78 22.56 -8.24 -6.22
C ASN A 78 23.86 -8.61 -5.46
N VAL A 79 24.78 -9.29 -6.13
CA VAL A 79 26.07 -9.71 -5.56
C VAL A 79 26.97 -8.53 -5.09
N PHE A 80 26.63 -7.32 -5.45
CA PHE A 80 27.31 -6.10 -5.01
C PHE A 80 26.58 -5.39 -3.87
N HIS A 81 25.55 -6.05 -3.29
CA HIS A 81 24.68 -5.48 -2.26
C HIS A 81 23.90 -4.23 -2.73
N GLU A 82 23.65 -4.10 -4.02
CA GLU A 82 22.84 -3.04 -4.61
C GLU A 82 21.43 -3.59 -4.92
N TYR A 83 20.42 -2.77 -4.74
CA TYR A 83 19.04 -3.11 -5.08
C TYR A 83 18.83 -3.13 -6.59
N SER A 84 18.13 -4.13 -7.10
CA SER A 84 17.83 -4.30 -8.54
C SER A 84 16.35 -4.16 -8.81
N LEU A 85 16.01 -3.37 -9.84
CA LEU A 85 14.63 -3.24 -10.34
C LEU A 85 14.16 -4.49 -11.11
N GLU A 86 15.08 -5.24 -11.75
CA GLU A 86 14.70 -6.38 -12.58
C GLU A 86 14.12 -7.55 -11.77
N ASN A 87 14.56 -7.69 -10.52
CA ASN A 87 14.11 -8.77 -9.62
C ASN A 87 13.18 -8.25 -8.52
N THR A 88 12.62 -7.05 -8.69
CA THR A 88 11.78 -6.42 -7.69
C THR A 88 10.32 -6.67 -8.03
N LEU A 89 9.60 -7.35 -7.14
CA LEU A 89 8.15 -7.42 -7.19
C LEU A 89 7.62 -6.06 -6.78
N MET A 90 6.97 -5.40 -7.71
CA MET A 90 6.60 -4.00 -7.57
C MET A 90 5.09 -3.86 -7.56
N SER A 91 4.60 -3.04 -6.66
CA SER A 91 3.22 -2.57 -6.73
C SER A 91 3.19 -1.09 -6.38
N THR A 92 2.50 -0.32 -7.20
CA THR A 92 2.11 1.04 -6.88
C THR A 92 0.63 1.00 -6.59
N ASN A 93 0.24 1.43 -5.40
CA ASN A 93 -1.15 1.73 -5.14
C ASN A 93 -1.32 3.24 -5.07
N GLU A 94 -2.17 3.78 -5.92
CA GLU A 94 -2.79 5.04 -5.59
C GLU A 94 -3.48 4.85 -4.25
N LEU A 95 -3.34 5.81 -3.35
CA LEU A 95 -4.00 5.76 -2.05
C LEU A 95 -5.49 5.51 -2.26
N VAL A 96 -6.00 4.42 -1.71
CA VAL A 96 -7.42 4.07 -1.82
C VAL A 96 -8.29 5.14 -1.17
N TYR A 97 -7.72 5.84 -0.20
CA TYR A 97 -8.36 6.93 0.49
C TYR A 97 -7.33 7.94 1.00
N GLU A 98 -7.49 9.20 0.63
CA GLU A 98 -6.75 10.33 1.19
C GLU A 98 -7.67 11.52 1.35
N LYS A 99 -7.79 12.03 2.58
CA LYS A 99 -8.57 13.22 2.88
C LYS A 99 -8.09 13.89 4.16
N ASP A 100 -7.82 15.19 4.06
CA ASP A 100 -7.50 16.04 5.21
C ASP A 100 -6.39 15.46 6.10
N GLY A 101 -5.30 14.97 5.49
CA GLY A 101 -4.13 14.43 6.20
C GLY A 101 -4.27 13.01 6.75
N VAL A 102 -5.30 12.27 6.34
CA VAL A 102 -5.45 10.83 6.64
C VAL A 102 -5.45 10.06 5.33
N ALA A 103 -4.58 9.08 5.21
CA ALA A 103 -4.52 8.18 4.08
C ALA A 103 -4.56 6.72 4.55
N VAL A 104 -5.31 5.90 3.82
CA VAL A 104 -5.46 4.46 4.08
C VAL A 104 -5.34 3.71 2.78
N ASP A 105 -4.55 2.65 2.77
CA ASP A 105 -4.33 1.80 1.62
C ASP A 105 -4.31 0.32 2.00
N TYR A 106 -4.52 -0.54 1.01
CA TYR A 106 -4.42 -1.98 1.13
C TYR A 106 -3.21 -2.51 0.39
N ILE A 107 -2.26 -3.09 1.11
CA ILE A 107 -1.10 -3.72 0.50
C ILE A 107 -1.49 -5.14 0.09
N GLU A 108 -1.69 -5.36 -1.20
CA GLU A 108 -2.13 -6.65 -1.73
C GLU A 108 -1.14 -7.78 -1.40
N TYR A 109 0.14 -7.50 -1.44
CA TYR A 109 1.19 -8.48 -1.14
C TYR A 109 1.15 -8.97 0.32
N LEU A 110 0.88 -8.08 1.26
CA LEU A 110 0.78 -8.42 2.69
C LEU A 110 -0.62 -8.88 3.09
N HIS A 111 -1.62 -8.63 2.23
CA HIS A 111 -3.04 -8.82 2.54
C HIS A 111 -3.50 -8.04 3.77
N GLU A 112 -2.92 -6.87 3.99
CA GLU A 112 -3.14 -6.02 5.16
C GLU A 112 -3.44 -4.59 4.76
N TRP A 113 -4.24 -3.93 5.60
CA TRP A 113 -4.46 -2.50 5.51
C TRP A 113 -3.45 -1.75 6.35
N HIS A 114 -3.07 -0.59 5.87
CA HIS A 114 -2.25 0.34 6.63
C HIS A 114 -2.71 1.77 6.37
N GLY A 115 -2.30 2.67 7.27
CA GLY A 115 -2.65 4.06 7.19
C GLY A 115 -1.51 4.96 7.63
N ILE A 116 -1.60 6.21 7.24
CA ILE A 116 -0.75 7.30 7.72
C ILE A 116 -1.62 8.50 8.05
N THR A 117 -1.20 9.31 9.00
CA THR A 117 -1.88 10.55 9.32
C THR A 117 -0.90 11.62 9.77
N ASP A 118 -1.21 12.87 9.42
CA ASP A 118 -0.52 14.07 9.93
C ASP A 118 -1.17 14.58 11.24
N HIS A 119 -2.28 13.97 11.68
CA HIS A 119 -2.95 14.32 12.92
C HIS A 119 -2.27 13.64 14.10
N MET A 120 -1.57 14.44 14.92
CA MET A 120 -0.79 13.97 16.07
C MET A 120 -1.64 13.46 17.25
N ASP A 121 -2.94 13.68 17.22
CA ASP A 121 -3.89 13.26 18.24
C ASP A 121 -4.63 11.97 17.91
N ILE A 122 -4.37 11.38 16.73
CA ILE A 122 -4.97 10.09 16.35
C ILE A 122 -4.07 8.96 16.82
N GLU A 123 -4.62 8.13 17.71
CA GLU A 123 -3.95 6.94 18.25
C GLU A 123 -4.52 5.62 17.68
N LYS A 124 -5.63 5.70 16.97
CA LYS A 124 -6.27 4.55 16.35
C LYS A 124 -7.08 4.98 15.14
N LEU A 125 -6.94 4.27 14.02
CA LEU A 125 -7.82 4.39 12.89
C LEU A 125 -8.79 3.22 12.83
N ILE A 126 -10.04 3.52 12.55
CA ILE A 126 -11.08 2.53 12.27
C ILE A 126 -11.52 2.74 10.82
N CYS A 127 -11.47 1.70 10.02
CA CYS A 127 -11.87 1.77 8.63
C CYS A 127 -13.00 0.80 8.35
N TRP A 128 -14.00 1.25 7.62
CA TRP A 128 -15.04 0.40 7.05
C TRP A 128 -14.69 0.13 5.60
N THR A 129 -14.34 -1.12 5.33
CA THR A 129 -13.79 -1.54 4.03
C THR A 129 -14.61 -2.68 3.45
N GLY A 130 -14.43 -2.96 2.18
CA GLY A 130 -15.02 -4.13 1.55
C GLY A 130 -14.64 -4.23 0.09
N ASN A 131 -14.87 -5.41 -0.47
CA ASN A 131 -14.77 -5.68 -1.88
C ASN A 131 -16.16 -5.91 -2.47
N ASP A 132 -16.50 -5.21 -3.53
CA ASP A 132 -17.69 -5.44 -4.36
C ASP A 132 -19.03 -5.54 -3.61
N SER A 133 -19.30 -4.64 -2.71
CA SER A 133 -20.59 -4.55 -1.99
C SER A 133 -21.02 -5.79 -1.22
N LYS A 134 -20.22 -6.85 -1.18
CA LYS A 134 -20.64 -8.14 -0.63
C LYS A 134 -20.41 -8.26 0.87
N THR A 135 -19.29 -7.76 1.36
CA THR A 135 -18.99 -7.87 2.78
C THR A 135 -18.33 -6.57 3.25
N VAL A 136 -18.95 -5.91 4.21
CA VAL A 136 -18.35 -4.78 4.88
C VAL A 136 -17.62 -5.27 6.11
N ARG A 137 -16.37 -4.91 6.21
CA ARG A 137 -15.51 -5.19 7.36
C ARG A 137 -15.19 -3.90 8.07
N LYS A 138 -15.20 -3.97 9.37
CA LYS A 138 -14.63 -2.94 10.22
C LYS A 138 -13.27 -3.44 10.66
N ILE A 139 -12.25 -2.70 10.31
CA ILE A 139 -10.86 -3.00 10.62
C ILE A 139 -10.28 -1.93 11.53
N PHE A 140 -9.27 -2.30 12.28
CA PHE A 140 -8.62 -1.44 13.26
C PHE A 140 -7.14 -1.35 12.94
N LEU A 141 -6.64 -0.12 12.82
CA LEU A 141 -5.23 0.12 12.57
C LEU A 141 -4.61 0.85 13.76
N TYR A 142 -3.47 0.38 14.19
CA TYR A 142 -2.72 0.91 15.32
C TYR A 142 -1.36 1.43 14.87
N PRO A 143 -0.88 2.55 15.46
CA PRO A 143 0.40 3.12 15.08
C PRO A 143 1.55 2.24 15.55
N ASP A 144 2.55 2.12 14.71
CA ASP A 144 3.85 1.60 15.08
C ASP A 144 4.76 2.71 15.66
N LYS A 145 6.01 2.38 15.94
CA LYS A 145 7.00 3.34 16.47
C LYS A 145 7.37 4.45 15.49
N GLN A 146 7.03 4.29 14.21
CA GLN A 146 7.34 5.22 13.13
C GLN A 146 6.12 6.07 12.76
N GLY A 147 4.97 5.82 13.41
CA GLY A 147 3.72 6.51 13.14
C GLY A 147 2.93 5.96 11.94
N LEU A 148 3.34 4.80 11.41
CA LEU A 148 2.54 4.05 10.46
C LEU A 148 1.49 3.25 11.21
N PHE A 149 0.26 3.28 10.70
CA PHE A 149 -0.86 2.54 11.26
C PHE A 149 -0.99 1.20 10.53
N TRP A 150 -0.93 0.10 11.27
CA TRP A 150 -1.05 -1.26 10.76
C TRP A 150 -2.32 -1.94 11.26
N GLU A 151 -2.91 -2.76 10.40
CA GLU A 151 -4.09 -3.53 10.74
C GLU A 151 -3.80 -4.59 11.80
N ASP A 152 -4.62 -4.63 12.85
CA ASP A 152 -4.69 -5.81 13.70
C ASP A 152 -5.70 -6.81 13.11
N ILE A 153 -5.16 -7.83 12.44
CA ILE A 153 -5.95 -8.87 11.76
C ILE A 153 -6.84 -9.62 12.76
N SER A 154 -6.46 -9.70 14.04
CA SER A 154 -7.22 -10.41 15.07
C SER A 154 -8.50 -9.66 15.49
N GLU A 155 -8.56 -8.36 15.24
CA GLU A 155 -9.69 -7.50 15.60
C GLU A 155 -10.68 -7.24 14.44
N ARG A 156 -10.52 -7.91 13.29
CA ARG A 156 -11.46 -7.75 12.15
C ARG A 156 -12.88 -8.09 12.53
N GLU A 157 -13.81 -7.19 12.31
CA GLU A 157 -15.24 -7.38 12.53
C GLU A 157 -15.98 -7.38 11.19
N VAL A 158 -16.84 -8.38 10.96
CA VAL A 158 -17.78 -8.39 9.83
C VAL A 158 -19.08 -7.71 10.27
N ILE A 159 -19.52 -6.70 9.52
CA ILE A 159 -20.79 -6.03 9.81
C ILE A 159 -21.94 -6.97 9.47
N LYS A 160 -22.74 -7.34 10.47
CA LYS A 160 -23.88 -8.27 10.31
C LYS A 160 -24.85 -7.80 9.23
N GLY A 161 -25.23 -8.72 8.38
CA GLY A 161 -26.17 -8.48 7.29
C GLY A 161 -25.57 -7.81 6.05
N SER A 162 -24.24 -7.54 6.06
CA SER A 162 -23.50 -7.19 4.86
C SER A 162 -23.04 -8.44 4.07
N GLU A 163 -23.17 -9.63 4.67
CA GLU A 163 -22.90 -10.88 3.99
C GLU A 163 -23.92 -11.07 2.86
N SER A 164 -23.45 -11.17 1.65
CA SER A 164 -24.31 -11.31 0.48
C SER A 164 -25.03 -12.67 0.51
N GLY A 165 -26.29 -12.64 0.80
CA GLY A 165 -27.18 -13.56 0.12
C GLY A 165 -27.08 -13.25 -1.37
N HIS A 166 -26.97 -14.25 -2.24
CA HIS A 166 -26.93 -14.08 -3.68
C HIS A 166 -28.01 -13.11 -4.16
N MET A 167 -27.68 -11.84 -4.33
CA MET A 167 -28.55 -10.94 -5.06
C MET A 167 -28.37 -11.28 -6.53
N TRP A 168 -29.30 -12.05 -7.08
CA TRP A 168 -29.45 -12.23 -8.51
C TRP A 168 -29.88 -10.89 -9.11
N PHE A 169 -28.98 -10.25 -9.85
CA PHE A 169 -29.36 -9.13 -10.69
C PHE A 169 -29.81 -9.67 -12.04
N PRO A 170 -31.01 -9.33 -12.51
CA PRO A 170 -31.40 -9.60 -13.88
C PRO A 170 -30.63 -8.66 -14.79
N GLY A 171 -29.55 -9.10 -15.38
CA GLY A 171 -28.78 -8.27 -16.31
C GLY A 171 -27.33 -8.67 -16.54
N GLY A 172 -26.99 -9.93 -16.37
CA GLY A 172 -25.67 -10.44 -16.81
C GLY A 172 -24.51 -9.96 -15.96
N SER A 173 -23.63 -10.85 -15.62
CA SER A 173 -22.36 -10.60 -14.98
C SER A 173 -21.51 -9.68 -15.87
N ARG A 174 -21.60 -8.37 -15.70
CA ARG A 174 -20.45 -7.53 -15.99
C ARG A 174 -19.43 -7.92 -14.93
N GLY A 175 -18.29 -8.45 -15.37
CA GLY A 175 -17.25 -8.94 -14.48
C GLY A 175 -16.79 -7.81 -13.57
N TRP A 176 -17.21 -7.91 -12.33
CA TRP A 176 -16.73 -7.08 -11.25
C TRP A 176 -15.38 -7.63 -10.89
N ASP A 177 -14.40 -6.75 -10.91
CA ASP A 177 -13.09 -7.10 -10.43
C ASP A 177 -13.17 -7.24 -8.91
N SER A 178 -13.24 -8.48 -8.42
CA SER A 178 -13.32 -8.80 -7.01
C SER A 178 -12.03 -8.46 -6.24
N SER A 179 -11.02 -7.98 -6.93
CA SER A 179 -9.75 -7.55 -6.34
C SER A 179 -9.79 -6.10 -5.84
N VAL A 180 -10.73 -5.28 -6.32
CA VAL A 180 -10.79 -3.88 -5.92
C VAL A 180 -11.28 -3.75 -4.47
N GLN A 181 -10.42 -3.24 -3.61
CA GLN A 181 -10.75 -2.92 -2.23
C GLN A 181 -11.31 -1.49 -2.16
N HIS A 182 -12.38 -1.32 -1.39
CA HIS A 182 -13.02 -0.03 -1.18
C HIS A 182 -12.93 0.39 0.28
N VAL A 183 -12.63 1.67 0.52
CA VAL A 183 -12.78 2.31 1.82
C VAL A 183 -14.07 3.12 1.81
N TYR A 184 -15.04 2.75 2.61
CA TYR A 184 -16.33 3.45 2.70
C TYR A 184 -16.29 4.61 3.67
N ALA A 185 -15.62 4.43 4.80
CA ALA A 185 -15.42 5.46 5.81
C ALA A 185 -14.16 5.21 6.65
N VAL A 186 -13.65 6.28 7.23
CA VAL A 186 -12.53 6.25 8.17
C VAL A 186 -12.87 7.11 9.38
N GLU A 187 -12.56 6.61 10.57
CA GLU A 187 -12.66 7.29 11.85
C GLU A 187 -11.30 7.30 12.54
N GLY A 188 -10.86 8.46 13.01
CA GLY A 188 -9.70 8.60 13.89
C GLY A 188 -10.14 8.78 15.34
N LEU A 189 -9.55 7.98 16.23
CA LEU A 189 -9.78 8.08 17.66
C LEU A 189 -8.52 8.58 18.36
N ASP A 190 -8.72 9.43 19.37
CA ASP A 190 -7.65 9.84 20.28
C ASP A 190 -7.36 8.75 21.35
N GLN A 191 -6.40 9.04 22.25
CA GLN A 191 -6.01 8.14 23.34
C GLN A 191 -7.16 7.80 24.30
N ASP A 192 -8.18 8.64 24.41
CA ASP A 192 -9.35 8.44 25.25
C ASP A 192 -10.47 7.68 24.51
N GLY A 193 -10.23 7.30 23.25
CA GLY A 193 -11.20 6.63 22.39
C GLY A 193 -12.28 7.57 21.84
N LYS A 194 -12.10 8.88 21.93
CA LYS A 194 -13.01 9.87 21.39
C LYS A 194 -12.73 10.07 19.92
N SER A 195 -13.78 10.15 19.11
CA SER A 195 -13.69 10.45 17.69
C SER A 195 -13.24 11.89 17.46
N VAL A 196 -12.07 12.05 16.88
CA VAL A 196 -11.46 13.34 16.51
C VAL A 196 -11.45 13.55 15.00
N TYR A 197 -11.67 12.48 14.23
CA TYR A 197 -11.74 12.52 12.78
C TYR A 197 -12.84 11.59 12.28
N TRP A 198 -13.59 12.03 11.27
CA TRP A 198 -14.55 11.21 10.55
C TRP A 198 -14.65 11.65 9.10
N TYR A 199 -14.53 10.72 8.22
CA TYR A 199 -14.80 10.95 6.81
C TYR A 199 -15.46 9.74 6.16
N SER A 200 -16.32 10.00 5.19
CA SER A 200 -16.87 9.00 4.30
C SER A 200 -16.91 9.51 2.86
N LYS A 201 -16.27 8.79 1.97
CA LYS A 201 -16.23 9.13 0.53
C LYS A 201 -17.62 9.20 -0.08
N TYR A 202 -18.55 8.38 0.42
CA TYR A 202 -19.89 8.22 -0.13
C TYR A 202 -21.00 8.76 0.78
N GLY A 203 -20.66 9.57 1.75
CA GLY A 203 -21.63 10.16 2.68
C GLY A 203 -22.30 9.17 3.64
N PHE A 204 -21.64 8.06 3.96
CA PHE A 204 -22.08 7.17 5.03
C PHE A 204 -21.96 7.85 6.39
N THR A 205 -22.89 7.51 7.28
CA THR A 205 -22.85 7.90 8.69
C THR A 205 -22.42 6.70 9.55
N LYS A 206 -22.01 6.96 10.79
CA LYS A 206 -21.72 5.87 11.76
C LYS A 206 -22.94 4.96 11.98
N ASP A 207 -24.13 5.55 11.95
CA ASP A 207 -25.39 4.84 12.09
C ASP A 207 -25.63 3.83 10.97
N ASP A 208 -25.21 4.12 9.75
CA ASP A 208 -25.36 3.19 8.63
C ASP A 208 -24.60 1.89 8.91
N PHE A 209 -23.40 1.98 9.47
CA PHE A 209 -22.59 0.80 9.82
C PHE A 209 -23.05 0.11 11.10
N THR A 210 -23.53 0.87 12.08
CA THR A 210 -24.01 0.30 13.34
C THR A 210 -25.29 -0.51 13.14
N LYS A 211 -26.20 -0.02 12.31
CA LYS A 211 -27.44 -0.70 11.98
C LYS A 211 -27.22 -1.89 11.05
N GLY A 212 -26.23 -1.77 10.16
CA GLY A 212 -25.90 -2.82 9.20
C GLY A 212 -27.07 -3.28 8.33
N GLY A 213 -26.98 -4.53 7.89
CA GLY A 213 -28.06 -5.21 7.22
C GLY A 213 -28.28 -4.83 5.76
N TYR A 214 -29.44 -5.22 5.24
CA TYR A 214 -29.82 -5.03 3.83
C TYR A 214 -29.73 -3.57 3.37
N ASN A 215 -30.10 -2.63 4.23
CA ASN A 215 -30.09 -1.21 3.89
C ASN A 215 -28.67 -0.69 3.65
N LEU A 216 -27.68 -1.15 4.44
CA LEU A 216 -26.28 -0.80 4.23
C LEU A 216 -25.78 -1.35 2.88
N THR A 217 -26.05 -2.63 2.61
CA THR A 217 -25.65 -3.28 1.36
C THR A 217 -26.27 -2.58 0.14
N LYS A 218 -27.55 -2.24 0.23
CA LYS A 218 -28.26 -1.51 -0.82
C LYS A 218 -27.65 -0.11 -1.06
N LYS A 219 -27.39 0.63 0.02
CA LYS A 219 -26.78 1.96 -0.06
C LYS A 219 -25.36 1.91 -0.66
N ILE A 220 -24.55 0.92 -0.27
CA ILE A 220 -23.24 0.69 -0.86
C ILE A 220 -23.37 0.44 -2.36
N PHE A 221 -24.27 -0.45 -2.75
CA PHE A 221 -24.49 -0.77 -4.16
C PHE A 221 -24.86 0.48 -4.96
N GLU A 222 -25.86 1.22 -4.53
CA GLU A 222 -26.32 2.44 -5.21
C GLU A 222 -25.21 3.50 -5.35
N LEU A 223 -24.45 3.74 -4.28
CA LEU A 223 -23.46 4.83 -4.25
C LEU A 223 -22.11 4.45 -4.88
N VAL A 224 -21.65 3.21 -4.73
CA VAL A 224 -20.36 2.79 -5.26
C VAL A 224 -20.47 2.41 -6.72
N VAL A 225 -21.57 1.79 -7.13
CA VAL A 225 -21.80 1.39 -8.53
C VAL A 225 -22.05 2.60 -9.41
N ASP A 226 -22.91 3.52 -8.96
CA ASP A 226 -23.23 4.74 -9.73
C ASP A 226 -22.03 5.68 -9.86
N ALA A 227 -21.13 5.69 -8.86
CA ALA A 227 -19.91 6.51 -8.91
C ALA A 227 -18.84 5.97 -9.87
N ASN A 228 -18.92 4.70 -10.29
CA ASN A 228 -17.97 4.05 -11.20
C ASN A 228 -18.51 3.90 -12.63
N GLN A 229 -19.70 4.45 -12.93
CA GLN A 229 -20.27 4.59 -14.28
C GLN A 229 -19.99 5.98 -14.87
#